data_d186a88dfdae1f0c7c103113457552d3
#
_entry.id   d186a88dfdae1f0c7c103113457552d3
#
_cell.length_a   1.000
_cell.length_b   1.000
_cell.length_c   1.000
_cell.angle_alpha   90.00
_cell.angle_beta   90.00
_cell.angle_gamma   90.00
#
_symmetry.space_group_name_H-M   'P 1'
#
loop_
_entity.id
_entity.type
_entity.pdbx_description
1 polymer ?
#
loop_
_entity_poly.entity_id
_entity_poly.type
_entity_poly.pdbx_seq_one_letter_code
_entity_poly.pdbx_strand_id
1 'polypeptide(L)' 'MQNITLTIGGMTCQGCANGVSRALKSVAGVDQVQVDLAAHRAEVAFDATQTNTAALIEAVEDAGFDASL' A
#
# COMPACT_ATOMS: atom_id res chain seq x y z
N MET A 1 10.55 12.56 3.18
CA MET A 1 9.49 11.59 2.85
C MET A 1 9.64 11.11 1.42
N GLN A 2 9.50 9.84 1.22
CA GLN A 2 9.57 9.23 -0.10
C GLN A 2 8.17 8.80 -0.52
N ASN A 3 7.83 9.06 -1.79
CA ASN A 3 6.53 8.68 -2.34
C ASN A 3 6.73 7.60 -3.38
N ILE A 4 5.90 6.56 -3.30
CA ILE A 4 5.88 5.50 -4.31
C ILE A 4 4.45 5.19 -4.70
N THR A 5 4.30 4.61 -5.89
CA THR A 5 3.02 4.10 -6.37
C THR A 5 3.14 2.60 -6.54
N LEU A 6 2.25 1.86 -5.88
CA LEU A 6 2.17 0.41 -6.00
C LEU A 6 0.97 0.04 -6.86
N THR A 7 1.17 -0.91 -7.77
CA THR A 7 0.05 -1.52 -8.50
C THR A 7 -0.50 -2.65 -7.64
N ILE A 8 -1.80 -2.61 -7.36
CA ILE A 8 -2.44 -3.56 -6.45
C ILE A 8 -3.35 -4.49 -7.25
N GLY A 9 -3.10 -5.79 -7.11
CA GLY A 9 -3.97 -6.82 -7.69
C GLY A 9 -4.94 -7.36 -6.66
N GLY A 10 -6.15 -7.69 -7.08
CA GLY A 10 -7.15 -8.29 -6.21
C GLY A 10 -8.10 -7.30 -5.53
N MET A 11 -7.95 -6.01 -5.77
CA MET A 11 -8.93 -5.03 -5.30
C MET A 11 -10.14 -5.05 -6.22
N THR A 12 -11.26 -5.55 -5.71
CA THR A 12 -12.49 -5.67 -6.50
C THR A 12 -13.62 -4.79 -5.96
N CYS A 13 -13.46 -4.21 -4.78
CA CYS A 13 -14.49 -3.36 -4.18
C CYS A 13 -13.85 -2.38 -3.19
N GLN A 14 -14.66 -1.43 -2.71
CA GLN A 14 -14.19 -0.41 -1.76
C GLN A 14 -13.68 -1.03 -0.46
N GLY A 15 -14.28 -2.10 -0.01
CA GLY A 15 -13.80 -2.81 1.19
C GLY A 15 -12.38 -3.35 1.01
N CYS A 16 -12.06 -3.82 -0.19
CA CYS A 16 -10.70 -4.27 -0.53
C CYS A 16 -9.72 -3.09 -0.49
N ALA A 17 -10.10 -1.97 -1.08
CA ALA A 17 -9.27 -0.76 -1.05
C ALA A 17 -9.03 -0.29 0.38
N ASN A 18 -10.03 -0.35 1.23
CA ASN A 18 -9.88 0.00 2.65
C ASN A 18 -8.93 -0.97 3.36
N GLY A 19 -8.98 -2.26 3.02
CA GLY A 19 -8.06 -3.26 3.57
C GLY A 19 -6.62 -2.99 3.18
N VAL A 20 -6.37 -2.64 1.93
CA VAL A 20 -5.03 -2.26 1.46
C VAL A 20 -4.53 -1.03 2.20
N SER A 21 -5.39 -0.02 2.35
CA SER A 21 -5.03 1.21 3.05
C SER A 21 -4.64 0.92 4.51
N ARG A 22 -5.41 0.08 5.19
CA ARG A 22 -5.11 -0.31 6.57
C ARG A 22 -3.79 -1.07 6.67
N ALA A 23 -3.57 -2.01 5.76
CA ALA A 23 -2.35 -2.81 5.75
C ALA A 23 -1.12 -1.91 5.61
N LEU A 24 -1.17 -0.97 4.69
CA LEU A 24 -0.07 -0.04 4.47
C LEU A 24 0.12 0.90 5.66
N LYS A 25 -0.96 1.43 6.22
CA LYS A 25 -0.89 2.34 7.37
C LYS A 25 -0.35 1.66 8.62
N SER A 26 -0.45 0.34 8.72
CA SER A 26 0.06 -0.40 9.88
C SER A 26 1.58 -0.53 9.86
N VAL A 27 2.23 -0.24 8.73
CA VAL A 27 3.69 -0.31 8.63
C VAL A 27 4.31 0.91 9.30
N ALA A 28 5.25 0.67 10.22
CA ALA A 28 5.97 1.77 10.87
C ALA A 28 6.73 2.59 9.82
N GLY A 29 6.65 3.92 9.92
CA GLY A 29 7.29 4.81 8.96
C GLY A 29 6.40 5.29 7.85
N VAL A 30 5.21 4.72 7.69
CA VAL A 30 4.24 5.18 6.70
C VAL A 30 3.52 6.42 7.23
N ASP A 31 3.55 7.49 6.45
CA ASP A 31 2.92 8.77 6.80
C ASP A 31 1.52 8.88 6.21
N GLN A 32 1.39 8.66 4.90
CA GLN A 32 0.10 8.76 4.22
C GLN A 32 -0.06 7.63 3.22
N VAL A 33 -1.30 7.20 3.04
CA VAL A 33 -1.67 6.21 2.05
C VAL A 33 -2.90 6.70 1.31
N GLN A 34 -2.86 6.63 -0.01
CA GLN A 34 -4.00 6.97 -0.85
C GLN A 34 -4.22 5.85 -1.85
N VAL A 35 -5.38 5.20 -1.80
CA VAL A 35 -5.70 4.07 -2.65
C VAL A 35 -6.70 4.50 -3.71
N ASP A 36 -6.38 4.18 -4.97
CA ASP A 36 -7.25 4.43 -6.11
C ASP A 36 -7.80 3.10 -6.60
N LEU A 37 -9.04 2.80 -6.28
CA LEU A 37 -9.68 1.55 -6.66
C LEU A 37 -9.83 1.44 -8.18
N ALA A 38 -10.21 2.51 -8.84
CA ALA A 38 -10.44 2.50 -10.28
C ALA A 38 -9.15 2.23 -11.06
N ALA A 39 -8.03 2.74 -10.57
CA ALA A 39 -6.73 2.57 -11.21
C ALA A 39 -5.96 1.37 -10.66
N HIS A 40 -6.47 0.68 -9.66
CA HIS A 40 -5.80 -0.44 -8.99
C HIS A 40 -4.41 -0.07 -8.49
N ARG A 41 -4.30 1.11 -7.87
CA ARG A 41 -3.03 1.65 -7.40
C ARG A 41 -3.15 2.18 -5.99
N ALA A 42 -2.01 2.18 -5.29
CA ALA A 42 -1.91 2.82 -3.98
C ALA A 42 -0.68 3.73 -3.98
N GLU A 43 -0.86 4.96 -3.56
CA GLU A 43 0.23 5.91 -3.36
C GLU A 43 0.57 5.94 -1.88
N VAL A 44 1.85 5.79 -1.58
CA VAL A 44 2.33 5.72 -0.20
C VAL A 44 3.44 6.73 0.01
N ALA A 45 3.28 7.56 1.04
CA ALA A 45 4.34 8.44 1.52
C ALA A 45 4.91 7.83 2.79
N PHE A 46 6.20 7.57 2.81
CA PHE A 46 6.84 6.89 3.92
C PHE A 46 8.23 7.43 4.19
N ASP A 47 8.72 7.17 5.40
CA ASP A 47 10.06 7.52 5.82
C ASP A 47 11.02 6.38 5.43
N ALA A 48 11.89 6.64 4.48
CA ALA A 48 12.83 5.64 3.96
C ALA A 48 13.85 5.17 5.02
N THR A 49 13.98 5.89 6.12
CA THR A 49 14.85 5.47 7.23
C THR A 49 14.17 4.46 8.15
N GLN A 50 12.84 4.32 8.08
CA GLN A 50 12.07 3.42 8.95
C GLN A 50 11.51 2.22 8.20
N THR A 51 11.26 2.34 6.91
CA THR A 51 10.70 1.25 6.11
C THR A 51 11.21 1.35 4.68
N ASN A 52 10.80 0.41 3.84
CA ASN A 52 11.20 0.38 2.44
C ASN A 52 10.07 -0.21 1.60
N THR A 53 10.24 -0.16 0.28
CA THR A 53 9.24 -0.65 -0.66
C THR A 53 8.92 -2.12 -0.46
N ALA A 54 9.93 -2.95 -0.18
CA ALA A 54 9.71 -4.38 0.03
C ALA A 54 8.81 -4.64 1.23
N ALA A 55 8.97 -3.88 2.32
CA ALA A 55 8.12 -4.01 3.49
C ALA A 55 6.67 -3.61 3.19
N LEU A 56 6.47 -2.59 2.36
CA LEU A 56 5.14 -2.15 1.95
C LEU A 56 4.45 -3.20 1.09
N ILE A 57 5.17 -3.79 0.14
CA ILE A 57 4.66 -4.87 -0.70
C ILE A 57 4.28 -6.08 0.15
N GLU A 58 5.14 -6.44 1.08
CA GLU A 58 4.87 -7.57 1.99
C GLU A 58 3.61 -7.33 2.83
N ALA A 59 3.42 -6.12 3.32
CA ALA A 59 2.23 -5.79 4.10
C ALA A 59 0.95 -5.96 3.28
N VAL A 60 0.97 -5.57 2.01
CA VAL A 60 -0.18 -5.74 1.11
C VAL A 60 -0.41 -7.22 0.84
N GLU A 61 0.64 -7.98 0.59
CA GLU A 61 0.52 -9.42 0.32
C GLU A 61 0.00 -10.17 1.53
N ASP A 62 0.43 -9.79 2.73
CA ASP A 62 -0.08 -10.38 3.96
C ASP A 62 -1.57 -10.13 4.16
N ALA A 63 -2.08 -9.04 3.61
CA ALA A 63 -3.51 -8.73 3.66
C ALA A 63 -4.32 -9.51 2.60
N GLY A 64 -3.66 -10.28 1.75
CA GLY A 64 -4.31 -11.10 0.74
C GLY A 64 -4.41 -10.49 -0.64
N PHE A 65 -3.60 -9.46 -0.92
CA PHE A 65 -3.56 -8.79 -2.21
C PHE A 65 -2.19 -8.94 -2.85
N ASP A 66 -2.10 -8.63 -4.14
CA ASP A 66 -0.81 -8.56 -4.84
C ASP A 66 -0.37 -7.10 -4.94
N ALA A 67 0.92 -6.88 -4.82
CA ALA A 67 1.48 -5.54 -4.97
C ALA A 67 2.77 -5.60 -5.77
N SER A 68 2.95 -4.61 -6.64
CA SER A 68 4.18 -4.46 -7.43
C SER A 68 4.40 -2.98 -7.75
N LEU A 69 5.60 -2.65 -8.12
CA LEU A 69 5.95 -1.29 -8.55
C LEU A 69 5.49 -1.01 -9.96
#